data_f8dc6811494672867c4af737a755e70e
#
_entry.id   f8dc6811494672867c4af737a755e70e
#
_cell.length_a   1.000
_cell.length_b   1.000
_cell.length_c   1.000
_cell.angle_alpha   90.00
_cell.angle_beta   90.00
_cell.angle_gamma   90.00
#
_symmetry.space_group_name_H-M   'P 1'
#
loop_
_entity.id
_entity.type
_entity.pdbx_description
1 polymer ?
#
loop_
_entity_poly.entity_id
_entity_poly.type
_entity_poly.pdbx_seq_one_letter_code
_entity_poly.pdbx_strand_id
1 'polypeptide(L)'
;TTSKDAINGSQLNTVKETAEKGWNFTATNGSATSAADTVKPGETLDFANTDGNIGITSADNKLTFNLAKDIKVDSVTAGDTVVNNNGITIVGGPSVTKTGINAGDKKITNVLAGDVNDASKDAVNGSQLYKTSSSVANALGGGSVVNPDGTVKAPSYTVNNAAVNNVGDAIKALDKGWTVNADAKLGAGQAVKAGDSVDIGVADDEKNITVAAKTADGKTVIDFALAKDLKVDSVNAGGTVINNNGLSFVDSNGATLANTPSIKKTGIDAGGNKITNVADGGV
;
A
#
# COMPACT_ATOMS: atom_id res chain seq x y z
N THR A 1 20.16 3.53 99.78
CA THR A 1 19.66 3.80 101.14
C THR A 1 20.17 2.74 102.08
N THR A 2 20.82 3.15 103.18
CA THR A 2 21.43 2.28 104.21
C THR A 2 20.51 2.16 105.44
N SER A 3 19.19 2.00 105.22
CA SER A 3 18.31 1.73 106.35
C SER A 3 18.61 0.37 106.92
N LYS A 4 18.74 0.35 108.25
CA LYS A 4 18.92 -0.88 109.08
C LYS A 4 17.62 -1.26 109.78
N ASP A 5 16.53 -0.62 109.42
CA ASP A 5 15.20 -0.85 110.00
C ASP A 5 14.64 -2.20 109.59
N ALA A 6 13.98 -2.86 110.54
CA ALA A 6 13.27 -4.11 110.22
C ALA A 6 12.07 -3.82 109.29
N ILE A 7 11.91 -4.58 108.22
CA ILE A 7 10.74 -4.55 107.32
C ILE A 7 9.69 -5.50 107.91
N ASN A 8 8.46 -4.99 108.05
CA ASN A 8 7.35 -5.82 108.47
C ASN A 8 6.66 -6.52 107.28
N GLY A 9 5.87 -7.53 107.56
CA GLY A 9 5.20 -8.33 106.51
C GLY A 9 4.24 -7.54 105.62
N SER A 10 3.65 -6.43 106.08
CA SER A 10 2.76 -5.58 105.23
C SER A 10 3.55 -4.77 104.21
N GLN A 11 4.73 -4.26 104.61
CA GLN A 11 5.65 -3.54 103.72
C GLN A 11 6.16 -4.45 102.60
N LEU A 12 6.53 -5.70 102.92
CA LEU A 12 6.95 -6.70 101.99
C LEU A 12 5.80 -7.11 101.06
N ASN A 13 4.59 -7.23 101.58
CA ASN A 13 3.40 -7.53 100.75
C ASN A 13 3.08 -6.40 99.78
N THR A 14 3.22 -5.12 100.16
CA THR A 14 3.06 -3.97 99.25
C THR A 14 4.08 -4.00 98.09
N VAL A 15 5.33 -4.32 98.40
CA VAL A 15 6.37 -4.47 97.36
C VAL A 15 6.07 -5.66 96.49
N LYS A 16 5.63 -6.77 96.97
CA LYS A 16 5.21 -7.93 96.25
C LYS A 16 4.05 -7.60 95.30
N GLU A 17 2.95 -7.01 95.83
CA GLU A 17 1.78 -6.60 95.03
C GLU A 17 2.14 -5.63 93.92
N THR A 18 3.06 -4.70 94.17
CA THR A 18 3.57 -3.75 93.18
C THR A 18 4.38 -4.47 92.10
N ALA A 19 5.24 -5.37 92.45
CA ALA A 19 6.08 -6.14 91.57
C ALA A 19 5.17 -7.09 90.66
N GLU A 20 4.18 -7.73 91.30
CA GLU A 20 3.25 -8.67 90.62
C GLU A 20 2.27 -8.00 89.66
N LYS A 21 2.08 -6.66 89.74
CA LYS A 21 1.27 -5.92 88.76
C LYS A 21 1.81 -6.02 87.30
N GLY A 22 3.13 -6.26 87.20
CA GLY A 22 3.75 -6.30 85.85
C GLY A 22 3.73 -4.96 85.15
N TRP A 23 3.84 -4.98 83.81
CA TRP A 23 3.80 -3.82 82.97
C TRP A 23 2.88 -4.12 81.75
N ASN A 24 2.25 -3.12 81.20
CA ASN A 24 1.31 -3.24 80.08
C ASN A 24 2.00 -2.85 78.79
N PHE A 25 1.64 -3.52 77.70
CA PHE A 25 1.97 -3.09 76.35
C PHE A 25 0.73 -3.10 75.49
N THR A 26 0.78 -2.30 74.46
CA THR A 26 -0.25 -2.24 73.40
C THR A 26 0.44 -2.23 72.05
N ALA A 27 -0.20 -2.76 71.04
CA ALA A 27 0.22 -2.63 69.64
C ALA A 27 -0.72 -1.70 68.91
N THR A 28 -0.18 -0.72 68.16
CA THR A 28 -0.96 0.19 67.32
C THR A 28 -0.64 -0.07 65.84
N ASN A 29 -1.65 -0.35 65.04
CA ASN A 29 -1.55 -0.48 63.61
C ASN A 29 -2.45 0.58 62.95
N GLY A 30 -1.85 1.62 62.37
CA GLY A 30 -2.57 2.79 61.88
C GLY A 30 -3.35 3.49 63.02
N SER A 31 -4.66 3.57 62.93
CA SER A 31 -5.55 4.16 63.93
C SER A 31 -6.07 3.12 64.95
N ALA A 32 -5.79 1.85 64.79
CA ALA A 32 -6.26 0.78 65.62
C ALA A 32 -5.20 0.41 66.67
N THR A 33 -5.56 0.52 67.93
CA THR A 33 -4.71 0.10 69.07
C THR A 33 -5.32 -1.13 69.72
N SER A 34 -4.51 -2.16 69.94
CA SER A 34 -4.97 -3.34 70.69
C SER A 34 -5.34 -2.99 72.13
N ALA A 35 -6.16 -3.82 72.77
CA ALA A 35 -6.31 -3.77 74.23
C ALA A 35 -4.91 -3.92 74.86
N ALA A 36 -4.74 -3.30 76.03
CA ALA A 36 -3.55 -3.48 76.82
C ALA A 36 -3.41 -4.93 77.28
N ASP A 37 -2.24 -5.48 77.06
CA ASP A 37 -1.88 -6.77 77.61
C ASP A 37 -0.84 -6.58 78.72
N THR A 38 -0.80 -7.47 79.73
CA THR A 38 0.01 -7.33 80.92
C THR A 38 1.05 -8.43 80.93
N VAL A 39 2.32 -8.05 81.05
CA VAL A 39 3.44 -9.00 81.30
C VAL A 39 3.84 -8.95 82.76
N LYS A 40 3.63 -10.05 83.46
CA LYS A 40 3.94 -10.23 84.89
C LYS A 40 5.35 -10.73 85.08
N PRO A 41 5.94 -10.61 86.27
CA PRO A 41 7.25 -11.19 86.58
C PRO A 41 7.29 -12.69 86.29
N GLY A 42 8.30 -13.11 85.48
CA GLY A 42 8.47 -14.51 85.10
C GLY A 42 7.79 -14.88 83.81
N GLU A 43 6.93 -14.01 83.23
CA GLU A 43 6.31 -14.23 81.90
C GLU A 43 7.26 -13.74 80.75
N THR A 44 7.10 -14.36 79.62
CA THR A 44 7.85 -14.02 78.36
C THR A 44 6.99 -13.26 77.41
N LEU A 45 7.48 -12.14 76.90
CA LEU A 45 6.90 -11.46 75.76
C LEU A 45 7.55 -11.99 74.50
N ASP A 46 6.76 -12.60 73.61
CA ASP A 46 7.17 -13.11 72.28
C ASP A 46 6.81 -12.10 71.18
N PHE A 47 7.81 -11.67 70.40
CA PHE A 47 7.65 -10.88 69.20
C PHE A 47 7.74 -11.81 67.99
N ALA A 48 6.60 -12.17 67.43
CA ALA A 48 6.50 -13.11 66.34
C ALA A 48 6.15 -12.41 65.03
N ASN A 49 6.70 -12.94 63.94
CA ASN A 49 6.31 -12.59 62.55
C ASN A 49 5.88 -13.88 61.82
N THR A 50 4.63 -14.00 61.49
CA THR A 50 4.02 -15.22 60.92
C THR A 50 4.13 -15.32 59.40
N ASP A 51 4.33 -14.19 58.70
CA ASP A 51 4.40 -14.13 57.22
C ASP A 51 5.85 -14.18 56.72
N GLY A 52 6.86 -14.09 57.61
CA GLY A 52 8.26 -14.16 57.23
C GLY A 52 8.82 -12.91 56.54
N ASN A 53 8.03 -11.84 56.38
CA ASN A 53 8.46 -10.61 55.74
C ASN A 53 9.35 -9.71 56.62
N ILE A 54 9.28 -9.90 57.94
CA ILE A 54 10.11 -9.21 58.92
C ILE A 54 10.93 -10.24 59.68
N GLY A 55 12.25 -10.15 59.61
CA GLY A 55 13.15 -10.91 60.50
C GLY A 55 13.23 -10.25 61.87
N ILE A 56 12.90 -10.99 62.94
CA ILE A 56 12.99 -10.52 64.33
C ILE A 56 14.10 -11.32 65.00
N THR A 57 15.08 -10.65 65.59
CA THR A 57 16.16 -11.29 66.34
C THR A 57 16.38 -10.59 67.67
N SER A 58 16.69 -11.36 68.74
CA SER A 58 17.01 -10.87 70.06
C SER A 58 18.38 -11.39 70.49
N ALA A 59 19.31 -10.50 70.79
CA ALA A 59 20.64 -10.83 71.34
C ALA A 59 21.13 -9.65 72.16
N ASP A 60 21.83 -9.94 73.24
CA ASP A 60 22.52 -8.93 74.15
C ASP A 60 21.54 -7.81 74.57
N ASN A 61 20.34 -8.15 74.99
CA ASN A 61 19.25 -7.20 75.38
C ASN A 61 18.84 -6.25 74.31
N LYS A 62 19.11 -6.60 73.01
CA LYS A 62 18.73 -5.85 71.82
C LYS A 62 17.72 -6.65 70.99
N LEU A 63 16.61 -6.04 70.62
CA LEU A 63 15.64 -6.53 69.64
C LEU A 63 15.91 -5.83 68.35
N THR A 64 16.07 -6.60 67.29
CA THR A 64 16.34 -6.08 65.95
C THR A 64 15.23 -6.55 64.97
N PHE A 65 14.69 -5.61 64.21
CA PHE A 65 13.70 -5.88 63.14
C PHE A 65 14.35 -5.58 61.80
N ASN A 66 14.33 -6.53 60.89
CA ASN A 66 14.83 -6.36 59.51
C ASN A 66 13.76 -6.81 58.52
N LEU A 67 13.64 -6.11 57.39
CA LEU A 67 12.86 -6.64 56.29
C LEU A 67 13.57 -7.86 55.71
N ALA A 68 12.81 -8.86 55.33
CA ALA A 68 13.30 -10.00 54.56
C ALA A 68 13.86 -9.55 53.21
N LYS A 69 14.86 -10.23 52.67
CA LYS A 69 15.38 -9.95 51.33
C LYS A 69 14.35 -10.24 50.26
N ASP A 70 13.54 -11.27 50.46
CA ASP A 70 12.40 -11.62 49.60
C ASP A 70 11.10 -11.33 50.35
N ILE A 71 10.40 -10.27 49.96
CA ILE A 71 9.11 -9.89 50.53
C ILE A 71 8.01 -10.55 49.77
N LYS A 72 7.12 -11.29 50.42
CA LYS A 72 5.95 -11.95 49.81
C LYS A 72 4.68 -11.22 50.25
N VAL A 73 4.08 -10.51 49.32
CA VAL A 73 2.81 -9.79 49.51
C VAL A 73 1.86 -10.05 48.38
N ASP A 74 0.58 -9.96 48.61
CA ASP A 74 -0.45 -10.14 47.57
C ASP A 74 -0.46 -8.99 46.55
N SER A 75 -0.14 -7.78 47.04
CA SER A 75 -0.01 -6.59 46.18
C SER A 75 0.86 -5.52 46.82
N VAL A 76 1.46 -4.71 45.95
CA VAL A 76 2.12 -3.45 46.31
C VAL A 76 1.38 -2.34 45.57
N THR A 77 0.91 -1.31 46.27
CA THR A 77 0.27 -0.12 45.71
C THR A 77 1.14 1.09 46.03
N ALA A 78 1.53 1.82 44.99
CA ALA A 78 2.28 3.05 45.07
C ALA A 78 1.56 4.12 44.23
N GLY A 79 0.72 4.93 44.87
CA GLY A 79 -0.21 5.84 44.19
C GLY A 79 -1.15 5.07 43.28
N ASP A 80 -1.16 5.41 41.98
CA ASP A 80 -2.01 4.77 40.97
C ASP A 80 -1.42 3.47 40.42
N THR A 81 -0.18 3.10 40.81
CA THR A 81 0.48 1.90 40.33
C THR A 81 0.24 0.74 41.29
N VAL A 82 -0.25 -0.38 40.73
CA VAL A 82 -0.47 -1.64 41.46
C VAL A 82 0.35 -2.76 40.82
N VAL A 83 1.12 -3.45 41.66
CA VAL A 83 1.83 -4.69 41.28
C VAL A 83 1.25 -5.83 42.08
N ASN A 84 0.72 -6.83 41.38
CA ASN A 84 0.13 -8.01 42.01
C ASN A 84 0.27 -9.26 41.13
N ASN A 85 -0.40 -10.35 41.46
CA ASN A 85 -0.38 -11.60 40.68
C ASN A 85 -0.85 -11.48 39.22
N ASN A 86 -1.56 -10.44 38.85
CA ASN A 86 -2.01 -10.20 37.47
C ASN A 86 -0.96 -9.43 36.66
N GLY A 87 -0.04 -8.74 37.32
CA GLY A 87 0.99 -7.93 36.68
C GLY A 87 1.12 -6.53 37.27
N ILE A 88 1.53 -5.61 36.43
CA ILE A 88 1.70 -4.18 36.76
C ILE A 88 0.59 -3.41 36.05
N THR A 89 -0.21 -2.65 36.81
CA THR A 89 -1.24 -1.78 36.28
C THR A 89 -1.10 -0.37 36.82
N ILE A 90 -1.35 0.62 35.97
CA ILE A 90 -1.46 2.02 36.35
C ILE A 90 -2.91 2.44 36.09
N VAL A 91 -3.62 2.92 37.09
CA VAL A 91 -5.01 3.34 36.94
C VAL A 91 -5.11 4.44 35.89
N GLY A 92 -5.91 4.21 34.85
CA GLY A 92 -6.04 5.13 33.70
C GLY A 92 -4.80 5.23 32.79
N GLY A 93 -3.89 4.28 32.90
CA GLY A 93 -2.64 4.25 32.17
C GLY A 93 -2.27 2.89 31.58
N PRO A 94 -1.00 2.71 31.22
CA PRO A 94 -0.49 1.44 30.68
C PRO A 94 -0.51 0.30 31.70
N SER A 95 -0.54 -0.94 31.20
CA SER A 95 -0.42 -2.15 32.02
C SER A 95 0.40 -3.23 31.32
N VAL A 96 1.06 -4.07 32.14
CA VAL A 96 1.74 -5.30 31.70
C VAL A 96 1.16 -6.43 32.55
N THR A 97 0.36 -7.27 31.97
CA THR A 97 -0.37 -8.35 32.66
C THR A 97 -0.12 -9.70 32.01
N LYS A 98 -0.64 -10.77 32.61
CA LYS A 98 -0.58 -12.12 32.04
C LYS A 98 -1.20 -12.22 30.65
N THR A 99 -2.11 -11.31 30.29
CA THR A 99 -2.78 -11.26 28.98
C THR A 99 -2.04 -10.42 27.93
N GLY A 100 -1.00 -9.70 28.33
CA GLY A 100 -0.17 -8.89 27.44
C GLY A 100 0.12 -7.47 27.96
N ILE A 101 0.57 -6.64 27.03
CA ILE A 101 0.90 -5.23 27.28
C ILE A 101 -0.21 -4.36 26.68
N ASN A 102 -0.79 -3.49 27.50
CA ASN A 102 -1.73 -2.45 27.06
C ASN A 102 -1.07 -1.09 27.25
N ALA A 103 -0.96 -0.33 26.18
CA ALA A 103 -0.37 1.02 26.22
C ALA A 103 -1.31 2.08 26.81
N GLY A 104 -2.59 1.78 27.09
CA GLY A 104 -3.54 2.72 27.67
C GLY A 104 -3.75 3.96 26.80
N ASP A 105 -3.91 3.80 25.48
CA ASP A 105 -4.04 4.86 24.47
C ASP A 105 -2.84 5.84 24.42
N LYS A 106 -1.68 5.39 24.87
CA LYS A 106 -0.43 6.16 24.80
C LYS A 106 0.46 5.59 23.70
N LYS A 107 1.32 6.44 23.13
CA LYS A 107 2.34 6.00 22.17
C LYS A 107 3.40 5.13 22.89
N ILE A 108 3.79 4.04 22.22
CA ILE A 108 5.01 3.32 22.58
C ILE A 108 6.14 3.96 21.78
N THR A 109 7.11 4.54 22.45
CA THR A 109 8.25 5.24 21.85
C THR A 109 9.54 4.44 22.03
N ASN A 110 10.58 4.78 21.24
CA ASN A 110 11.88 4.11 21.28
C ASN A 110 11.82 2.61 20.95
N VAL A 111 10.84 2.21 20.11
CA VAL A 111 10.78 0.84 19.58
C VAL A 111 11.86 0.68 18.52
N LEU A 112 12.82 -0.20 18.75
CA LEU A 112 13.82 -0.57 17.76
C LEU A 112 13.12 -1.20 16.54
N ALA A 113 13.74 -1.09 15.37
CA ALA A 113 13.23 -1.77 14.18
C ALA A 113 13.27 -3.29 14.40
N GLY A 114 12.13 -3.93 14.30
CA GLY A 114 12.00 -5.38 14.37
C GLY A 114 12.44 -6.06 13.08
N ASP A 115 12.75 -7.34 13.14
CA ASP A 115 13.00 -8.15 11.95
C ASP A 115 11.73 -8.25 11.10
N VAL A 116 11.89 -8.18 9.79
CA VAL A 116 10.78 -8.31 8.83
C VAL A 116 11.03 -9.53 7.96
N ASN A 117 10.49 -10.66 8.37
CA ASN A 117 10.52 -11.93 7.64
C ASN A 117 9.27 -12.75 8.03
N ASP A 118 9.08 -13.90 7.39
CA ASP A 118 7.91 -14.77 7.56
C ASP A 118 7.81 -15.44 8.95
N ALA A 119 8.91 -15.50 9.69
CA ALA A 119 8.96 -16.08 11.03
C ALA A 119 9.00 -15.04 12.16
N SER A 120 9.15 -13.75 11.84
CA SER A 120 9.29 -12.69 12.83
C SER A 120 8.04 -12.52 13.67
N LYS A 121 8.27 -12.28 14.97
CA LYS A 121 7.24 -11.90 15.95
C LYS A 121 7.55 -10.54 16.56
N ASP A 122 8.46 -9.79 15.98
CA ASP A 122 8.87 -8.49 16.48
C ASP A 122 7.84 -7.41 16.19
N ALA A 123 7.81 -6.40 17.04
CA ALA A 123 7.04 -5.20 16.78
C ALA A 123 7.68 -4.39 15.65
N VAL A 124 6.87 -3.88 14.74
CA VAL A 124 7.31 -3.00 13.65
C VAL A 124 7.10 -1.55 14.06
N ASN A 125 8.12 -0.72 13.84
CA ASN A 125 8.03 0.72 14.12
C ASN A 125 7.63 1.53 12.88
N GLY A 126 7.27 2.80 13.09
CA GLY A 126 6.78 3.69 12.03
C GLY A 126 7.77 3.90 10.88
N SER A 127 9.09 3.81 11.12
CA SER A 127 10.07 3.96 10.03
C SER A 127 10.09 2.79 9.06
N GLN A 128 9.80 1.59 9.53
CA GLN A 128 9.68 0.39 8.70
C GLN A 128 8.42 0.46 7.84
N LEU A 129 7.29 0.88 8.41
CA LEU A 129 6.06 1.11 7.66
C LEU A 129 6.25 2.19 6.59
N TYR A 130 6.91 3.31 6.93
CA TYR A 130 7.21 4.38 5.98
C TYR A 130 8.05 3.87 4.79
N LYS A 131 9.07 3.05 5.04
CA LYS A 131 9.90 2.44 3.98
C LYS A 131 9.07 1.56 3.05
N THR A 132 8.18 0.74 3.60
CA THR A 132 7.26 -0.10 2.82
C THR A 132 6.32 0.75 1.97
N SER A 133 5.66 1.75 2.57
CA SER A 133 4.78 2.69 1.85
C SER A 133 5.54 3.45 0.75
N SER A 134 6.79 3.86 1.01
CA SER A 134 7.65 4.53 0.01
C SER A 134 7.99 3.61 -1.16
N SER A 135 8.27 2.33 -0.89
CA SER A 135 8.52 1.35 -1.95
C SER A 135 7.28 1.15 -2.84
N VAL A 136 6.10 1.11 -2.24
CA VAL A 136 4.82 1.03 -2.98
C VAL A 136 4.59 2.29 -3.80
N ALA A 137 4.78 3.49 -3.22
CA ALA A 137 4.64 4.75 -3.94
C ALA A 137 5.58 4.85 -5.14
N ASN A 138 6.85 4.44 -4.96
CA ASN A 138 7.84 4.41 -6.03
C ASN A 138 7.47 3.39 -7.14
N ALA A 139 6.99 2.21 -6.76
CA ALA A 139 6.55 1.19 -7.73
C ALA A 139 5.32 1.64 -8.55
N LEU A 140 4.41 2.38 -7.94
CA LEU A 140 3.25 2.94 -8.63
C LEU A 140 3.66 4.08 -9.58
N GLY A 141 4.64 4.90 -9.24
CA GLY A 141 4.97 6.09 -10.02
C GLY A 141 3.80 7.09 -10.09
N GLY A 142 3.65 7.80 -11.21
CA GLY A 142 2.52 8.70 -11.44
C GLY A 142 2.33 9.79 -10.38
N GLY A 143 3.42 10.22 -9.70
CA GLY A 143 3.36 11.22 -8.64
C GLY A 143 2.79 10.70 -7.31
N SER A 144 2.78 9.38 -7.11
CA SER A 144 2.49 8.77 -5.79
C SER A 144 3.55 9.15 -4.77
N VAL A 145 3.12 9.48 -3.57
CA VAL A 145 3.97 9.80 -2.42
C VAL A 145 3.33 9.27 -1.15
N VAL A 146 4.12 9.17 -0.08
CA VAL A 146 3.58 8.78 1.25
C VAL A 146 3.03 10.02 1.93
N ASN A 147 1.79 9.97 2.35
CA ASN A 147 1.13 11.01 3.14
C ASN A 147 1.64 11.00 4.60
N PRO A 148 1.45 12.10 5.37
CA PRO A 148 1.85 12.17 6.78
C PRO A 148 1.21 11.11 7.69
N ASP A 149 0.06 10.55 7.30
CA ASP A 149 -0.62 9.46 8.01
C ASP A 149 -0.12 8.06 7.63
N GLY A 150 0.89 7.96 6.74
CA GLY A 150 1.48 6.71 6.28
C GLY A 150 0.76 6.06 5.09
N THR A 151 -0.36 6.63 4.62
CA THR A 151 -1.05 6.16 3.42
C THR A 151 -0.30 6.56 2.15
N VAL A 152 -0.53 5.83 1.06
CA VAL A 152 0.06 6.15 -0.24
C VAL A 152 -0.96 6.94 -1.06
N LYS A 153 -0.55 8.15 -1.50
CA LYS A 153 -1.33 8.95 -2.44
C LYS A 153 -1.52 8.18 -3.74
N ALA A 154 -2.73 8.13 -4.25
CA ALA A 154 -3.02 7.51 -5.54
C ALA A 154 -2.18 8.14 -6.67
N PRO A 155 -1.69 7.33 -7.63
CA PRO A 155 -0.98 7.83 -8.80
C PRO A 155 -1.92 8.65 -9.70
N SER A 156 -1.34 9.44 -10.59
CA SER A 156 -2.05 10.09 -11.69
C SER A 156 -1.32 9.78 -12.99
N TYR A 157 -1.95 8.99 -13.85
CA TYR A 157 -1.44 8.68 -15.18
C TYR A 157 -2.27 9.43 -16.23
N THR A 158 -1.62 9.94 -17.27
CA THR A 158 -2.34 10.49 -18.42
C THR A 158 -2.37 9.46 -19.55
N VAL A 159 -3.54 8.97 -19.89
CA VAL A 159 -3.74 8.01 -20.96
C VAL A 159 -4.82 8.55 -21.89
N ASN A 160 -4.51 8.66 -23.18
CA ASN A 160 -5.42 9.22 -24.20
C ASN A 160 -5.99 10.60 -23.80
N ASN A 161 -5.15 11.48 -23.26
CA ASN A 161 -5.48 12.82 -22.73
C ASN A 161 -6.45 12.83 -21.53
N ALA A 162 -6.69 11.68 -20.91
CA ALA A 162 -7.50 11.56 -19.69
C ALA A 162 -6.62 11.15 -18.50
N ALA A 163 -6.87 11.74 -17.34
CA ALA A 163 -6.21 11.36 -16.10
C ALA A 163 -6.91 10.13 -15.48
N VAL A 164 -6.13 9.13 -15.07
CA VAL A 164 -6.58 7.94 -14.33
C VAL A 164 -5.72 7.76 -13.09
N ASN A 165 -6.30 7.27 -12.01
CA ASN A 165 -5.68 7.28 -10.67
C ASN A 165 -5.30 5.90 -10.14
N ASN A 166 -5.31 4.88 -10.98
CA ASN A 166 -4.83 3.54 -10.66
C ASN A 166 -4.32 2.82 -11.91
N VAL A 167 -3.48 1.81 -11.69
CA VAL A 167 -2.84 1.02 -12.75
C VAL A 167 -3.88 0.26 -13.60
N GLY A 168 -4.91 -0.28 -12.96
CA GLY A 168 -5.94 -1.07 -13.66
C GLY A 168 -6.70 -0.24 -14.69
N ASP A 169 -7.09 0.98 -14.35
CA ASP A 169 -7.78 1.87 -15.27
C ASP A 169 -6.83 2.42 -16.35
N ALA A 170 -5.55 2.64 -16.03
CA ALA A 170 -4.56 3.00 -17.03
C ALA A 170 -4.39 1.90 -18.09
N ILE A 171 -4.29 0.65 -17.66
CA ILE A 171 -4.23 -0.50 -18.57
C ILE A 171 -5.51 -0.62 -19.41
N LYS A 172 -6.68 -0.51 -18.78
CA LYS A 172 -7.97 -0.53 -19.51
C LYS A 172 -8.09 0.60 -20.54
N ALA A 173 -7.56 1.80 -20.20
CA ALA A 173 -7.57 2.92 -21.12
C ALA A 173 -6.64 2.70 -22.33
N LEU A 174 -5.50 2.04 -22.14
CA LEU A 174 -4.59 1.63 -23.20
C LEU A 174 -5.20 0.51 -24.06
N ASP A 175 -5.89 -0.45 -23.44
CA ASP A 175 -6.53 -1.59 -24.12
C ASP A 175 -7.69 -1.16 -25.07
N LYS A 176 -8.19 0.06 -24.94
CA LYS A 176 -9.14 0.62 -25.92
C LYS A 176 -8.54 0.71 -27.33
N GLY A 177 -7.21 0.84 -27.43
CA GLY A 177 -6.50 0.89 -28.67
C GLY A 177 -6.77 2.19 -29.45
N TRP A 178 -6.72 2.10 -30.80
CA TRP A 178 -6.99 3.16 -31.78
C TRP A 178 -7.92 2.67 -32.86
N THR A 179 -8.36 3.53 -33.74
CA THR A 179 -9.35 3.20 -34.77
C THR A 179 -8.77 3.42 -36.15
N VAL A 180 -8.90 2.42 -37.03
CA VAL A 180 -8.64 2.56 -38.48
C VAL A 180 -9.94 2.94 -39.15
N ASN A 181 -9.95 4.08 -39.82
CA ASN A 181 -11.10 4.56 -40.62
C ASN A 181 -10.79 4.47 -42.12
N ALA A 182 -11.73 4.03 -42.89
CA ALA A 182 -11.71 4.16 -44.34
C ALA A 182 -12.44 5.43 -44.78
N ASP A 183 -12.04 6.04 -45.91
CA ASP A 183 -12.66 7.23 -46.52
C ASP A 183 -12.77 8.46 -45.62
N ALA A 184 -11.82 8.62 -44.69
CA ALA A 184 -11.78 9.71 -43.70
C ALA A 184 -13.07 9.87 -42.88
N LYS A 185 -13.94 8.87 -42.79
CA LYS A 185 -15.16 8.88 -41.98
C LYS A 185 -14.84 8.55 -40.54
N LEU A 186 -14.86 9.56 -39.68
CA LEU A 186 -14.71 9.38 -38.23
C LEU A 186 -15.94 8.67 -37.66
N GLY A 187 -15.69 7.67 -36.79
CA GLY A 187 -16.70 6.99 -35.98
C GLY A 187 -17.27 5.68 -36.59
N ALA A 188 -16.90 5.30 -37.82
CA ALA A 188 -17.26 4.03 -38.43
C ALA A 188 -16.09 3.05 -38.58
N GLY A 189 -14.94 3.35 -37.97
CA GLY A 189 -13.70 2.58 -38.11
C GLY A 189 -13.67 1.32 -37.28
N GLN A 190 -12.71 0.47 -37.57
CA GLN A 190 -12.42 -0.74 -36.82
C GLN A 190 -11.45 -0.42 -35.66
N ALA A 191 -11.77 -0.90 -34.47
CA ALA A 191 -10.88 -0.77 -33.32
C ALA A 191 -9.69 -1.72 -33.47
N VAL A 192 -8.48 -1.22 -33.19
CA VAL A 192 -7.23 -1.98 -33.15
C VAL A 192 -6.68 -1.89 -31.73
N LYS A 193 -6.62 -3.02 -31.04
CA LYS A 193 -6.15 -3.13 -29.67
C LYS A 193 -4.69 -3.58 -29.60
N ALA A 194 -4.13 -3.54 -28.40
CA ALA A 194 -2.79 -4.08 -28.17
C ALA A 194 -2.77 -5.59 -28.51
N GLY A 195 -1.85 -5.99 -29.38
CA GLY A 195 -1.73 -7.38 -29.88
C GLY A 195 -2.48 -7.68 -31.16
N ASP A 196 -3.37 -6.78 -31.63
CA ASP A 196 -4.01 -6.94 -32.94
C ASP A 196 -3.03 -6.64 -34.07
N SER A 197 -3.26 -7.26 -35.24
CA SER A 197 -2.56 -6.97 -36.48
C SER A 197 -3.47 -6.16 -37.39
N VAL A 198 -2.92 -5.18 -38.11
CA VAL A 198 -3.57 -4.47 -39.19
C VAL A 198 -2.92 -4.90 -40.48
N ASP A 199 -3.71 -5.53 -41.37
CA ASP A 199 -3.29 -5.84 -42.73
C ASP A 199 -3.70 -4.69 -43.63
N ILE A 200 -2.72 -4.06 -44.28
CA ILE A 200 -2.91 -2.99 -45.26
C ILE A 200 -2.49 -3.55 -46.60
N GLY A 201 -3.47 -4.02 -47.32
CA GLY A 201 -3.27 -4.69 -48.60
C GLY A 201 -4.17 -4.13 -49.69
N VAL A 202 -4.24 -4.81 -50.82
CA VAL A 202 -5.18 -4.63 -51.92
C VAL A 202 -6.10 -5.84 -51.99
N ALA A 203 -7.25 -5.72 -52.66
CA ALA A 203 -8.13 -6.85 -52.91
C ALA A 203 -7.39 -7.97 -53.67
N ASP A 204 -7.77 -9.23 -53.43
CA ASP A 204 -7.06 -10.42 -53.97
C ASP A 204 -6.91 -10.43 -55.48
N ASP A 205 -7.87 -9.85 -56.19
CA ASP A 205 -7.92 -9.77 -57.67
C ASP A 205 -7.29 -8.47 -58.21
N GLU A 206 -6.94 -7.50 -57.36
CA GLU A 206 -6.32 -6.25 -57.80
C GLU A 206 -4.84 -6.47 -58.16
N LYS A 207 -4.47 -6.15 -59.39
CA LYS A 207 -3.11 -6.29 -59.93
C LYS A 207 -2.43 -4.96 -60.25
N ASN A 208 -3.17 -3.86 -60.18
CA ASN A 208 -2.69 -2.54 -60.58
C ASN A 208 -1.94 -1.78 -59.48
N ILE A 209 -2.13 -2.18 -58.21
CA ILE A 209 -1.48 -1.59 -57.06
C ILE A 209 -0.64 -2.65 -56.34
N THR A 210 0.56 -2.29 -55.96
CA THR A 210 1.41 -3.11 -55.08
C THR A 210 1.57 -2.39 -53.75
N VAL A 211 1.53 -3.15 -52.67
CA VAL A 211 1.76 -2.66 -51.30
C VAL A 211 2.99 -3.38 -50.73
N ALA A 212 3.91 -2.63 -50.17
CA ALA A 212 5.10 -3.17 -49.51
C ALA A 212 5.33 -2.47 -48.16
N ALA A 213 5.57 -3.25 -47.12
CA ALA A 213 5.95 -2.74 -45.84
C ALA A 213 7.47 -2.90 -45.66
N LYS A 214 8.13 -1.83 -45.17
CA LYS A 214 9.57 -1.85 -44.85
C LYS A 214 9.82 -1.02 -43.62
N THR A 215 10.96 -1.31 -42.95
CA THR A 215 11.45 -0.46 -41.86
C THR A 215 12.55 0.43 -42.40
N ALA A 216 12.40 1.74 -42.23
CA ALA A 216 13.40 2.74 -42.58
C ALA A 216 13.49 3.76 -41.44
N ASP A 217 14.70 4.05 -40.99
CA ASP A 217 15.00 5.01 -39.91
C ASP A 217 14.17 4.79 -38.61
N GLY A 218 13.97 3.50 -38.24
CA GLY A 218 13.19 3.13 -37.04
C GLY A 218 11.68 3.30 -37.21
N LYS A 219 11.19 3.55 -38.42
CA LYS A 219 9.76 3.69 -38.74
C LYS A 219 9.32 2.57 -39.67
N THR A 220 8.10 2.06 -39.46
CA THR A 220 7.44 1.23 -40.44
C THR A 220 6.83 2.11 -41.53
N VAL A 221 7.25 1.89 -42.77
CA VAL A 221 6.75 2.60 -43.95
C VAL A 221 5.94 1.63 -44.78
N ILE A 222 4.74 2.03 -45.22
CA ILE A 222 3.90 1.30 -46.14
C ILE A 222 3.96 2.05 -47.49
N ASP A 223 4.58 1.44 -48.45
CA ASP A 223 4.70 1.99 -49.81
C ASP A 223 3.57 1.44 -50.70
N PHE A 224 2.87 2.33 -51.38
CA PHE A 224 1.91 2.00 -52.42
C PHE A 224 2.52 2.39 -53.78
N ALA A 225 2.54 1.47 -54.74
CA ALA A 225 3.02 1.76 -56.06
C ALA A 225 2.07 1.20 -57.09
N LEU A 226 1.94 1.89 -58.26
CA LEU A 226 1.24 1.35 -59.41
C LEU A 226 2.09 0.25 -60.07
N ALA A 227 1.46 -0.77 -60.57
CA ALA A 227 2.09 -1.78 -61.42
C ALA A 227 2.65 -1.12 -62.67
N LYS A 228 3.75 -1.69 -63.23
CA LYS A 228 4.32 -1.19 -64.50
C LYS A 228 3.36 -1.33 -65.65
N ASP A 229 2.58 -2.43 -65.66
CA ASP A 229 1.52 -2.71 -66.65
C ASP A 229 0.18 -2.62 -65.94
N LEU A 230 -0.58 -1.54 -66.23
CA LEU A 230 -1.93 -1.36 -65.70
C LEU A 230 -2.94 -2.12 -66.53
N LYS A 231 -3.76 -2.93 -65.90
CA LYS A 231 -4.88 -3.64 -66.52
C LYS A 231 -6.18 -3.04 -66.02
N VAL A 232 -6.76 -2.21 -66.84
CA VAL A 232 -8.03 -1.51 -66.55
C VAL A 232 -9.02 -1.70 -67.68
N ASP A 233 -10.30 -1.70 -67.40
CA ASP A 233 -11.34 -1.83 -68.41
C ASP A 233 -11.43 -0.59 -69.30
N SER A 234 -11.12 0.56 -68.73
CA SER A 234 -11.05 1.82 -69.49
C SER A 234 -10.18 2.86 -68.77
N VAL A 235 -9.59 3.75 -69.51
CA VAL A 235 -8.98 5.01 -69.05
C VAL A 235 -9.76 6.16 -69.65
N ASN A 236 -10.27 7.05 -68.82
CA ASN A 236 -10.88 8.30 -69.22
C ASN A 236 -10.00 9.46 -68.80
N ALA A 237 -9.40 10.15 -69.71
CA ALA A 237 -8.51 11.29 -69.50
C ALA A 237 -9.13 12.54 -70.20
N GLY A 238 -9.92 13.30 -69.43
CA GLY A 238 -10.50 14.57 -69.92
C GLY A 238 -11.39 14.45 -71.15
N GLY A 239 -12.21 13.39 -71.24
CA GLY A 239 -13.06 13.14 -72.34
C GLY A 239 -12.45 12.26 -73.46
N THR A 240 -11.18 11.88 -73.33
CA THR A 240 -10.57 10.84 -74.16
C THR A 240 -10.71 9.49 -73.45
N VAL A 241 -11.35 8.52 -74.01
CA VAL A 241 -11.55 7.20 -73.47
C VAL A 241 -10.81 6.17 -74.32
N ILE A 242 -10.01 5.38 -73.63
CA ILE A 242 -9.34 4.19 -74.14
C ILE A 242 -9.92 2.98 -73.43
N ASN A 243 -10.57 2.08 -74.20
CA ASN A 243 -11.15 0.88 -73.64
C ASN A 243 -11.06 -0.30 -74.68
N ASN A 244 -11.74 -1.41 -74.41
CA ASN A 244 -11.74 -2.57 -75.32
C ASN A 244 -12.24 -2.30 -76.69
N ASN A 245 -12.98 -1.17 -76.95
CA ASN A 245 -13.45 -0.77 -78.25
C ASN A 245 -12.46 0.13 -79.02
N GLY A 246 -11.40 0.57 -78.32
CA GLY A 246 -10.40 1.45 -78.88
C GLY A 246 -10.34 2.81 -78.21
N LEU A 247 -9.88 3.82 -78.93
CA LEU A 247 -9.80 5.21 -78.51
C LEU A 247 -10.97 6.01 -79.12
N SER A 248 -11.66 6.77 -78.26
CA SER A 248 -12.77 7.63 -78.67
C SER A 248 -12.82 8.90 -77.80
N PHE A 249 -13.49 9.91 -78.25
CA PHE A 249 -13.77 11.13 -77.45
C PHE A 249 -15.22 11.07 -77.00
N VAL A 250 -15.44 11.44 -75.72
CA VAL A 250 -16.78 11.39 -75.11
C VAL A 250 -17.12 12.74 -74.49
N ASP A 251 -18.37 12.99 -74.28
CA ASP A 251 -18.90 14.14 -73.56
C ASP A 251 -18.78 13.90 -72.03
N SER A 252 -19.23 14.87 -71.22
CA SER A 252 -19.23 14.80 -69.75
C SER A 252 -20.11 13.66 -69.22
N ASN A 253 -21.03 13.10 -70.01
CA ASN A 253 -21.90 11.99 -69.64
C ASN A 253 -21.34 10.63 -70.10
N GLY A 254 -20.20 10.63 -70.81
CA GLY A 254 -19.56 9.41 -71.31
C GLY A 254 -20.07 8.96 -72.65
N ALA A 255 -20.92 9.73 -73.31
CA ALA A 255 -21.42 9.44 -74.65
C ALA A 255 -20.37 9.81 -75.72
N THR A 256 -20.13 8.93 -76.68
CA THR A 256 -19.18 9.19 -77.77
C THR A 256 -19.62 10.42 -78.58
N LEU A 257 -18.71 11.36 -78.79
CA LEU A 257 -18.95 12.56 -79.57
C LEU A 257 -18.98 12.20 -81.06
N ALA A 258 -20.01 12.65 -81.70
CA ALA A 258 -20.14 12.50 -83.20
C ALA A 258 -19.08 13.35 -83.93
N ASN A 259 -18.63 12.89 -85.07
CA ASN A 259 -17.66 13.59 -85.92
C ASN A 259 -16.30 13.87 -85.27
N THR A 260 -15.92 13.00 -84.32
CA THR A 260 -14.58 13.02 -83.68
C THR A 260 -13.77 11.84 -84.22
N PRO A 261 -12.43 11.97 -84.23
CA PRO A 261 -11.54 10.85 -84.58
C PRO A 261 -11.70 9.67 -83.60
N SER A 262 -11.59 8.46 -84.08
CA SER A 262 -11.56 7.25 -83.22
C SER A 262 -10.62 6.20 -83.82
N ILE A 263 -10.05 5.40 -83.00
CA ILE A 263 -9.22 4.24 -83.38
C ILE A 263 -9.88 3.00 -82.77
N LYS A 264 -10.43 2.13 -83.61
CA LYS A 264 -11.11 0.91 -83.21
C LYS A 264 -10.40 -0.33 -83.76
N LYS A 265 -10.78 -1.49 -83.30
CA LYS A 265 -10.33 -2.76 -83.91
C LYS A 265 -10.60 -2.90 -85.39
N THR A 266 -11.60 -2.19 -85.88
CA THR A 266 -12.04 -2.16 -87.30
C THR A 266 -11.29 -1.16 -88.14
N GLY A 267 -10.44 -0.30 -87.56
CA GLY A 267 -9.70 0.72 -88.32
C GLY A 267 -9.74 2.09 -87.67
N ILE A 268 -9.26 3.09 -88.41
CA ILE A 268 -9.18 4.48 -87.97
C ILE A 268 -10.32 5.24 -88.68
N ASP A 269 -11.14 5.92 -87.89
CA ASP A 269 -12.17 6.83 -88.43
C ASP A 269 -11.71 8.27 -88.08
N ALA A 270 -11.57 9.10 -89.14
CA ALA A 270 -11.18 10.51 -88.97
C ALA A 270 -12.36 11.39 -88.53
N GLY A 271 -13.58 10.83 -88.33
CA GLY A 271 -14.75 11.57 -87.91
C GLY A 271 -15.15 12.70 -88.89
N GLY A 272 -14.91 12.54 -90.16
CA GLY A 272 -15.15 13.59 -91.18
C GLY A 272 -14.07 14.72 -91.18
N ASN A 273 -13.06 14.62 -90.42
CA ASN A 273 -12.00 15.61 -90.34
C ASN A 273 -10.85 15.30 -91.30
N LYS A 274 -10.12 16.33 -91.75
CA LYS A 274 -9.00 16.20 -92.69
C LYS A 274 -7.82 15.52 -91.93
N ILE A 275 -7.25 14.47 -92.60
CA ILE A 275 -5.98 13.90 -92.18
C ILE A 275 -4.84 14.68 -92.91
N THR A 276 -3.91 15.23 -92.11
CA THR A 276 -2.79 16.01 -92.61
C THR A 276 -1.49 15.30 -92.30
N ASN A 277 -0.37 15.73 -92.97
CA ASN A 277 0.95 15.15 -92.80
C ASN A 277 1.04 13.63 -93.05
N VAL A 278 0.25 13.17 -94.00
CA VAL A 278 0.35 11.81 -94.54
C VAL A 278 1.53 11.79 -95.50
N ALA A 279 2.51 10.98 -95.30
CA ALA A 279 3.61 10.79 -96.22
C ALA A 279 3.10 10.01 -97.45
N ASP A 280 3.78 10.18 -98.59
CA ASP A 280 3.48 9.45 -99.80
C ASP A 280 3.59 7.94 -99.55
N GLY A 281 2.55 7.23 -99.99
CA GLY A 281 2.56 5.76 -99.96
C GLY A 281 3.60 5.24 -100.96
N GLY A 282 4.41 4.29 -100.50
CA GLY A 282 5.32 3.61 -101.42
C GLY A 282 4.49 2.86 -102.51
N VAL A 283 4.74 3.16 -103.76
CA VAL A 283 4.22 2.45 -104.89
C VAL A 283 5.19 1.38 -105.29
#